data_34ffee1a37f49ca4a11bfb2b519e8f49
#
_entry.id   34ffee1a37f49ca4a11bfb2b519e8f49
#
_cell.length_a   1.000
_cell.length_b   1.000
_cell.length_c   1.000
_cell.angle_alpha   90.00
_cell.angle_beta   90.00
_cell.angle_gamma   90.00
#
_symmetry.space_group_name_H-M   'P 1'
#
loop_
_entity.id
_entity.type
_entity.pdbx_description
1 polymer ?
#
loop_
_entity_poly.entity_id
_entity_poly.type
_entity_poly.pdbx_seq_one_letter_code
_entity_poly.pdbx_strand_id
1 'polypeptide(L)'
;MKVRLGVDMMGGDHDPLVVWEALGEVLLSSIGEQPVEFTVFATSDVHHQLMNSPLSRSVRIVTAEDFVSMEDSLLAAVRKKRSSMALGLDALQQGDLDGFVSSGNTAALVTLARSKIPMISAVPRPALLVSVPTLSGFAVILDVGATVSVNPDEMVGFARMGLAYRQSLSSNSNQPFTLGLLNIGSEERKGTDSHKQTFRMLRNIFGSAFLGNIESGDVFSGKVDIVVTDGFTGNVFLKTAEGLFDFLRRILGDRLEKSIKMQFDYTIYPGSIISGLSRLVIKCHGKSHGTALFGGISGAIDLARANVCSRIADRFGDNVV
;
A
#
# COMPACT_ATOMS: atom_id res chain seq x y z
N MET A 1 -12.24 -11.24 -15.48
CA MET A 1 -13.27 -10.50 -14.70
C MET A 1 -12.99 -9.01 -14.87
N LYS A 2 -14.01 -8.19 -15.17
CA LYS A 2 -13.89 -6.74 -15.32
C LYS A 2 -13.56 -6.12 -13.97
N VAL A 3 -12.53 -5.30 -13.87
CA VAL A 3 -12.14 -4.60 -12.62
C VAL A 3 -12.77 -3.22 -12.59
N ARG A 4 -13.35 -2.85 -11.45
CA ARG A 4 -13.93 -1.51 -11.19
C ARG A 4 -13.07 -0.81 -10.15
N LEU A 5 -12.32 0.21 -10.57
CA LEU A 5 -11.38 0.91 -9.70
C LEU A 5 -11.84 2.34 -9.43
N GLY A 6 -11.89 2.71 -8.14
CA GLY A 6 -12.12 4.07 -7.69
C GLY A 6 -10.81 4.84 -7.53
N VAL A 7 -10.77 6.10 -7.95
CA VAL A 7 -9.59 6.96 -7.81
C VAL A 7 -9.99 8.30 -7.19
N ASP A 8 -9.35 8.67 -6.08
CA ASP A 8 -9.46 9.97 -5.44
C ASP A 8 -8.64 11.00 -6.21
N MET A 9 -9.31 11.90 -6.91
CA MET A 9 -8.66 12.94 -7.71
C MET A 9 -8.07 14.07 -6.85
N MET A 10 -8.61 14.26 -5.64
CA MET A 10 -8.33 15.39 -4.79
C MET A 10 -7.25 15.11 -3.74
N GLY A 11 -6.73 13.89 -3.71
CA GLY A 11 -5.71 13.48 -2.77
C GLY A 11 -4.29 13.85 -3.25
N GLY A 12 -3.42 14.23 -2.30
CA GLY A 12 -2.01 14.50 -2.57
C GLY A 12 -1.65 15.98 -2.72
N ASP A 13 -0.37 16.22 -2.99
CA ASP A 13 0.23 17.55 -3.14
C ASP A 13 0.22 18.05 -4.59
N HIS A 14 -0.47 17.33 -5.50
CA HIS A 14 -0.47 17.60 -6.94
C HIS A 14 -1.76 18.23 -7.40
N ASP A 15 -1.66 18.89 -8.57
CA ASP A 15 -2.83 19.21 -9.36
C ASP A 15 -3.59 17.92 -9.73
N PRO A 16 -4.90 17.86 -9.55
CA PRO A 16 -5.74 16.73 -9.96
C PRO A 16 -5.54 16.27 -11.41
N LEU A 17 -5.12 17.17 -12.30
CA LEU A 17 -4.81 16.84 -13.70
C LEU A 17 -3.65 15.86 -13.84
N VAL A 18 -2.69 15.84 -12.92
CA VAL A 18 -1.59 14.86 -12.92
C VAL A 18 -2.12 13.43 -12.69
N VAL A 19 -3.11 13.29 -11.80
CA VAL A 19 -3.80 12.00 -11.57
C VAL A 19 -4.59 11.60 -12.82
N TRP A 20 -5.24 12.57 -13.47
CA TRP A 20 -6.00 12.35 -14.70
C TRP A 20 -5.14 11.88 -15.87
N GLU A 21 -3.99 12.48 -16.06
CA GLU A 21 -3.01 12.09 -17.08
C GLU A 21 -2.51 10.66 -16.83
N ALA A 22 -2.10 10.34 -15.60
CA ALA A 22 -1.67 9.00 -15.23
C ALA A 22 -2.76 7.94 -15.48
N LEU A 23 -4.03 8.28 -15.21
CA LEU A 23 -5.16 7.41 -15.47
C LEU A 23 -5.37 7.21 -16.98
N GLY A 24 -5.17 8.25 -17.80
CA GLY A 24 -5.18 8.16 -19.26
C GLY A 24 -4.09 7.23 -19.80
N GLU A 25 -2.87 7.31 -19.27
CA GLU A 25 -1.77 6.42 -19.63
C GLU A 25 -2.09 4.94 -19.28
N VAL A 26 -2.70 4.69 -18.11
CA VAL A 26 -3.12 3.34 -17.70
C VAL A 26 -4.18 2.79 -18.66
N LEU A 27 -5.17 3.58 -19.05
CA LEU A 27 -6.20 3.16 -20.01
C LEU A 27 -5.59 2.84 -21.37
N LEU A 28 -4.63 3.63 -21.85
CA LEU A 28 -3.94 3.38 -23.11
C LEU A 28 -3.08 2.11 -23.06
N SER A 29 -2.38 1.87 -21.96
CA SER A 29 -1.54 0.67 -21.79
C SER A 29 -2.35 -0.62 -21.64
N SER A 30 -3.60 -0.51 -21.17
CA SER A 30 -4.51 -1.65 -20.97
C SER A 30 -5.28 -2.04 -22.23
N ILE A 31 -5.02 -1.40 -23.38
CA ILE A 31 -5.68 -1.75 -24.64
C ILE A 31 -5.27 -3.17 -25.06
N GLY A 32 -6.27 -4.06 -25.17
CA GLY A 32 -6.06 -5.49 -25.48
C GLY A 32 -6.04 -6.42 -24.27
N GLU A 33 -6.07 -5.88 -23.05
CA GLU A 33 -6.23 -6.63 -21.81
C GLU A 33 -7.71 -6.73 -21.37
N GLN A 34 -7.93 -7.37 -20.22
CA GLN A 34 -9.26 -7.40 -19.61
C GLN A 34 -9.73 -5.98 -19.25
N PRO A 35 -10.98 -5.63 -19.56
CA PRO A 35 -11.48 -4.27 -19.40
C PRO A 35 -11.47 -3.80 -17.95
N VAL A 36 -11.04 -2.55 -17.74
CA VAL A 36 -11.09 -1.84 -16.46
C VAL A 36 -12.09 -0.70 -16.56
N GLU A 37 -12.93 -0.54 -15.53
CA GLU A 37 -13.80 0.62 -15.37
C GLU A 37 -13.27 1.51 -14.27
N PHE A 38 -13.10 2.78 -14.58
CA PHE A 38 -12.71 3.78 -13.60
C PHE A 38 -13.89 4.63 -13.15
N THR A 39 -13.96 4.83 -11.83
CA THR A 39 -14.80 5.86 -11.21
C THR A 39 -13.89 6.83 -10.47
N VAL A 40 -13.90 8.09 -10.86
CA VAL A 40 -13.10 9.13 -10.20
C VAL A 40 -13.99 10.02 -9.32
N PHE A 41 -13.44 10.46 -8.20
CA PHE A 41 -14.12 11.30 -7.23
C PHE A 41 -13.41 12.65 -7.18
N ALA A 42 -14.12 13.72 -7.58
CA ALA A 42 -13.56 15.05 -7.74
C ALA A 42 -14.52 16.13 -7.23
N THR A 43 -14.00 17.28 -6.82
CA THR A 43 -14.84 18.47 -6.53
C THR A 43 -15.50 19.00 -7.79
N SER A 44 -16.53 19.83 -7.65
CA SER A 44 -17.29 20.38 -8.79
C SER A 44 -16.40 21.09 -9.80
N ASP A 45 -15.44 21.89 -9.33
CA ASP A 45 -14.55 22.67 -10.20
C ASP A 45 -13.64 21.74 -11.04
N VAL A 46 -13.08 20.72 -10.40
CA VAL A 46 -12.27 19.71 -11.09
C VAL A 46 -13.12 18.88 -12.04
N HIS A 47 -14.32 18.47 -11.64
CA HIS A 47 -15.26 17.75 -12.52
C HIS A 47 -15.49 18.54 -13.81
N HIS A 48 -15.79 19.85 -13.73
CA HIS A 48 -15.98 20.68 -14.93
C HIS A 48 -14.74 20.71 -15.83
N GLN A 49 -13.54 20.76 -15.27
CA GLN A 49 -12.30 20.70 -16.02
C GLN A 49 -12.14 19.36 -16.76
N LEU A 50 -12.38 18.24 -16.07
CA LEU A 50 -12.24 16.88 -16.61
C LEU A 50 -13.23 16.61 -17.75
N MET A 51 -14.43 17.18 -17.71
CA MET A 51 -15.45 17.03 -18.77
C MET A 51 -14.99 17.54 -20.13
N ASN A 52 -14.03 18.46 -20.19
CA ASN A 52 -13.46 18.98 -21.42
C ASN A 52 -12.45 18.00 -22.07
N SER A 53 -12.04 16.95 -21.36
CA SER A 53 -11.10 15.94 -21.87
C SER A 53 -11.85 14.82 -22.60
N PRO A 54 -11.33 14.31 -23.72
CA PRO A 54 -11.90 13.13 -24.39
C PRO A 54 -11.99 11.89 -23.49
N LEU A 55 -11.10 11.78 -22.52
CA LEU A 55 -11.04 10.68 -21.54
C LEU A 55 -12.31 10.59 -20.68
N SER A 56 -13.02 11.71 -20.47
CA SER A 56 -14.26 11.76 -19.70
C SER A 56 -15.36 10.82 -20.22
N ARG A 57 -15.31 10.46 -21.51
CA ARG A 57 -16.25 9.50 -22.10
C ARG A 57 -16.02 8.05 -21.67
N SER A 58 -14.83 7.75 -21.16
CA SER A 58 -14.40 6.40 -20.75
C SER A 58 -14.32 6.22 -19.23
N VAL A 59 -14.58 7.29 -18.46
CA VAL A 59 -14.43 7.30 -17.00
C VAL A 59 -15.70 7.87 -16.38
N ARG A 60 -16.22 7.21 -15.36
CA ARG A 60 -17.34 7.74 -14.56
C ARG A 60 -16.78 8.79 -13.58
N ILE A 61 -17.35 9.99 -13.56
CA ILE A 61 -16.96 11.06 -12.66
C ILE A 61 -18.08 11.28 -11.63
N VAL A 62 -17.72 11.21 -10.34
CA VAL A 62 -18.60 11.45 -9.20
C VAL A 62 -18.19 12.76 -8.54
N THR A 63 -19.13 13.70 -8.42
CA THR A 63 -18.87 15.00 -7.79
C THR A 63 -18.91 14.89 -6.28
N ALA A 64 -17.84 15.32 -5.64
CA ALA A 64 -17.73 15.49 -4.19
C ALA A 64 -17.99 16.92 -3.78
N GLU A 65 -18.56 17.12 -2.59
CA GLU A 65 -18.81 18.46 -2.05
C GLU A 65 -17.56 19.07 -1.41
N ASP A 66 -16.59 18.23 -1.01
CA ASP A 66 -15.38 18.60 -0.30
C ASP A 66 -14.25 17.62 -0.61
N PHE A 67 -13.08 17.90 -0.09
CA PHE A 67 -11.93 16.99 -0.13
C PHE A 67 -11.13 17.04 1.18
N VAL A 68 -10.33 16.01 1.44
CA VAL A 68 -9.43 15.94 2.59
C VAL A 68 -8.08 16.50 2.17
N SER A 69 -7.70 17.64 2.75
CA SER A 69 -6.39 18.25 2.55
C SER A 69 -5.28 17.46 3.26
N MET A 70 -4.04 17.60 2.78
CA MET A 70 -2.86 17.03 3.46
C MET A 70 -2.62 17.63 4.85
N GLU A 71 -3.09 18.86 5.06
CA GLU A 71 -2.97 19.61 6.33
C GLU A 71 -4.16 19.39 7.29
N ASP A 72 -5.23 18.74 6.83
CA ASP A 72 -6.40 18.50 7.68
C ASP A 72 -6.01 17.64 8.90
N SER A 73 -6.45 18.08 10.06
CA SER A 73 -6.40 17.24 11.24
C SER A 73 -7.31 16.02 11.05
N LEU A 74 -7.01 14.94 11.75
CA LEU A 74 -7.81 13.70 11.65
C LEU A 74 -9.29 13.95 11.95
N LEU A 75 -9.58 14.82 12.94
CA LEU A 75 -10.95 15.18 13.29
C LEU A 75 -11.65 15.96 12.17
N ALA A 76 -10.94 16.87 11.49
CA ALA A 76 -11.46 17.60 10.34
C ALA A 76 -11.78 16.66 9.19
N ALA A 77 -10.85 15.76 8.87
CA ALA A 77 -11.01 14.77 7.80
C ALA A 77 -12.25 13.87 8.03
N VAL A 78 -12.44 13.36 9.25
CA VAL A 78 -13.59 12.49 9.59
C VAL A 78 -14.94 13.24 9.51
N ARG A 79 -14.95 14.55 9.72
CA ARG A 79 -16.18 15.38 9.58
C ARG A 79 -16.58 15.61 8.12
N LYS A 80 -15.66 15.52 7.17
CA LYS A 80 -15.89 15.73 5.73
C LYS A 80 -16.52 14.49 5.08
N LYS A 81 -17.74 14.16 5.48
CA LYS A 81 -18.44 12.92 5.08
C LYS A 81 -18.74 12.83 3.59
N ARG A 82 -18.75 13.94 2.87
CA ARG A 82 -18.96 14.00 1.41
C ARG A 82 -17.71 14.42 0.65
N SER A 83 -16.52 14.19 1.24
CA SER A 83 -15.26 14.37 0.56
C SER A 83 -15.04 13.26 -0.50
N SER A 84 -14.21 13.57 -1.50
CA SER A 84 -13.83 12.62 -2.56
C SER A 84 -13.35 11.28 -1.99
N MET A 85 -12.50 11.33 -0.96
CA MET A 85 -12.01 10.14 -0.24
C MET A 85 -13.15 9.36 0.45
N ALA A 86 -14.07 10.06 1.14
CA ALA A 86 -15.16 9.41 1.86
C ALA A 86 -16.17 8.75 0.90
N LEU A 87 -16.53 9.42 -0.19
CA LEU A 87 -17.42 8.87 -1.22
C LEU A 87 -16.82 7.66 -1.94
N GLY A 88 -15.52 7.69 -2.23
CA GLY A 88 -14.82 6.56 -2.84
C GLY A 88 -14.80 5.33 -1.94
N LEU A 89 -14.56 5.52 -0.64
CA LEU A 89 -14.61 4.43 0.34
C LEU A 89 -16.05 3.91 0.56
N ASP A 90 -17.08 4.76 0.47
CA ASP A 90 -18.47 4.33 0.54
C ASP A 90 -18.85 3.46 -0.68
N ALA A 91 -18.46 3.87 -1.89
CA ALA A 91 -18.65 3.08 -3.10
C ALA A 91 -17.92 1.73 -3.04
N LEU A 92 -16.70 1.70 -2.48
CA LEU A 92 -15.96 0.46 -2.25
C LEU A 92 -16.67 -0.46 -1.25
N GLN A 93 -17.18 0.09 -0.15
CA GLN A 93 -17.92 -0.67 0.85
C GLN A 93 -19.21 -1.28 0.28
N GLN A 94 -19.94 -0.52 -0.55
CA GLN A 94 -21.19 -0.96 -1.19
C GLN A 94 -20.95 -2.04 -2.26
N GLY A 95 -19.70 -2.27 -2.65
CA GLY A 95 -19.34 -3.24 -3.67
C GLY A 95 -19.49 -2.71 -5.11
N ASP A 96 -19.61 -1.40 -5.28
CA ASP A 96 -19.59 -0.75 -6.59
C ASP A 96 -18.20 -0.73 -7.21
N LEU A 97 -17.16 -0.86 -6.36
CA LEU A 97 -15.74 -0.89 -6.70
C LEU A 97 -15.08 -2.17 -6.18
N ASP A 98 -14.04 -2.61 -6.86
CA ASP A 98 -13.19 -3.74 -6.46
C ASP A 98 -11.91 -3.25 -5.77
N GLY A 99 -11.55 -1.97 -5.93
CA GLY A 99 -10.44 -1.31 -5.25
C GLY A 99 -10.58 0.22 -5.25
N PHE A 100 -9.88 0.88 -4.33
CA PHE A 100 -9.84 2.34 -4.21
C PHE A 100 -8.42 2.83 -4.03
N VAL A 101 -8.03 3.84 -4.80
CA VAL A 101 -6.69 4.45 -4.80
C VAL A 101 -6.79 5.91 -4.36
N SER A 102 -5.96 6.32 -3.41
CA SER A 102 -5.85 7.72 -3.00
C SER A 102 -4.39 8.08 -2.69
N SER A 103 -3.96 9.27 -3.12
CA SER A 103 -2.68 9.88 -2.74
C SER A 103 -2.81 10.85 -1.55
N GLY A 104 -4.01 10.98 -0.98
CA GLY A 104 -4.34 11.90 0.10
C GLY A 104 -3.68 11.61 1.45
N ASN A 105 -4.07 12.37 2.47
CA ASN A 105 -3.56 12.26 3.84
C ASN A 105 -3.65 10.82 4.38
N THR A 106 -2.51 10.24 4.71
CA THR A 106 -2.39 8.82 5.12
C THR A 106 -3.21 8.51 6.37
N ALA A 107 -3.11 9.35 7.40
CA ALA A 107 -3.83 9.14 8.66
C ALA A 107 -5.35 9.20 8.45
N ALA A 108 -5.81 10.13 7.62
CA ALA A 108 -7.22 10.26 7.24
C ALA A 108 -7.69 9.03 6.46
N LEU A 109 -6.94 8.60 5.44
CA LEU A 109 -7.29 7.45 4.61
C LEU A 109 -7.39 6.17 5.45
N VAL A 110 -6.39 5.88 6.29
CA VAL A 110 -6.39 4.70 7.17
C VAL A 110 -7.59 4.74 8.13
N THR A 111 -7.87 5.90 8.73
CA THR A 111 -8.96 6.05 9.71
C THR A 111 -10.33 5.92 9.04
N LEU A 112 -10.54 6.60 7.91
CA LEU A 112 -11.80 6.50 7.16
C LEU A 112 -12.01 5.09 6.59
N ALA A 113 -10.97 4.48 6.02
CA ALA A 113 -11.04 3.12 5.52
C ALA A 113 -11.41 2.13 6.63
N ARG A 114 -10.74 2.21 7.79
CA ARG A 114 -11.06 1.35 8.96
C ARG A 114 -12.49 1.56 9.46
N SER A 115 -13.02 2.79 9.41
CA SER A 115 -14.38 3.08 9.89
C SER A 115 -15.48 2.60 8.95
N LYS A 116 -15.18 2.45 7.65
CA LYS A 116 -16.15 2.12 6.61
C LYS A 116 -16.02 0.67 6.10
N ILE A 117 -14.81 0.18 5.97
CA ILE A 117 -14.53 -1.15 5.40
C ILE A 117 -14.35 -2.16 6.54
N PRO A 118 -15.06 -3.30 6.52
CA PRO A 118 -14.88 -4.34 7.51
C PRO A 118 -13.44 -4.87 7.53
N MET A 119 -12.97 -5.20 8.73
CA MET A 119 -11.68 -5.89 8.90
C MET A 119 -11.83 -7.36 8.49
N ILE A 120 -10.74 -7.95 8.00
CA ILE A 120 -10.61 -9.41 7.88
C ILE A 120 -10.69 -10.02 9.30
N SER A 121 -11.44 -11.12 9.45
CA SER A 121 -11.59 -11.80 10.72
C SER A 121 -10.23 -12.18 11.32
N ALA A 122 -10.09 -12.06 12.63
CA ALA A 122 -8.87 -12.31 13.39
C ALA A 122 -7.69 -11.37 13.12
N VAL A 123 -7.81 -10.37 12.23
CA VAL A 123 -6.80 -9.31 12.10
C VAL A 123 -6.98 -8.30 13.23
N PRO A 124 -5.99 -8.09 14.09
CA PRO A 124 -6.13 -7.22 15.26
C PRO A 124 -6.17 -5.75 14.88
N ARG A 125 -5.47 -5.37 13.81
CA ARG A 125 -5.31 -3.98 13.37
C ARG A 125 -4.86 -3.90 11.91
N PRO A 126 -5.32 -2.90 11.13
CA PRO A 126 -4.79 -2.67 9.80
C PRO A 126 -3.33 -2.17 9.86
N ALA A 127 -2.55 -2.51 8.85
CA ALA A 127 -1.20 -2.04 8.66
C ALA A 127 -1.00 -1.51 7.24
N LEU A 128 -0.09 -0.55 7.06
CA LEU A 128 0.40 -0.19 5.73
C LEU A 128 1.47 -1.20 5.31
N LEU A 129 1.16 -1.96 4.28
CA LEU A 129 2.06 -2.89 3.64
C LEU A 129 2.67 -2.26 2.40
N VAL A 130 3.99 -2.27 2.29
CA VAL A 130 4.72 -1.83 1.10
C VAL A 130 5.62 -2.95 0.59
N SER A 131 5.76 -3.03 -0.74
CA SER A 131 6.78 -3.87 -1.38
C SER A 131 8.00 -3.03 -1.68
N VAL A 132 9.18 -3.54 -1.35
CA VAL A 132 10.46 -2.89 -1.65
C VAL A 132 11.36 -3.82 -2.46
N PRO A 133 12.13 -3.31 -3.44
CA PRO A 133 13.05 -4.12 -4.21
C PRO A 133 14.18 -4.66 -3.33
N THR A 134 14.67 -5.86 -3.69
CA THR A 134 15.84 -6.48 -3.08
C THR A 134 16.76 -7.05 -4.15
N LEU A 135 17.93 -7.52 -3.76
CA LEU A 135 18.87 -8.15 -4.71
C LEU A 135 18.32 -9.43 -5.36
N SER A 136 17.28 -10.06 -4.79
CA SER A 136 16.70 -11.32 -5.29
C SER A 136 15.18 -11.25 -5.55
N GLY A 137 14.63 -10.06 -5.82
CA GLY A 137 13.21 -9.86 -6.06
C GLY A 137 12.63 -8.73 -5.23
N PHE A 138 11.70 -9.01 -4.32
CA PHE A 138 11.12 -7.99 -3.43
C PHE A 138 10.82 -8.55 -2.05
N ALA A 139 10.93 -7.70 -1.04
CA ALA A 139 10.43 -7.95 0.31
C ALA A 139 9.18 -7.10 0.58
N VAL A 140 8.36 -7.52 1.53
CA VAL A 140 7.24 -6.71 2.02
C VAL A 140 7.50 -6.25 3.44
N ILE A 141 7.13 -5.02 3.75
CA ILE A 141 7.32 -4.41 5.07
C ILE A 141 5.97 -4.04 5.64
N LEU A 142 5.72 -4.40 6.87
CA LEU A 142 4.54 -4.06 7.68
C LEU A 142 5.00 -3.72 9.12
N ASP A 143 4.61 -2.63 9.69
CA ASP A 143 3.81 -1.50 9.26
C ASP A 143 4.74 -0.36 8.81
N VAL A 144 4.31 0.42 7.80
CA VAL A 144 5.09 1.58 7.35
C VAL A 144 4.35 2.91 7.59
N GLY A 145 3.50 2.96 8.64
CA GLY A 145 2.93 4.22 9.06
C GLY A 145 1.41 4.28 9.25
N ALA A 146 0.71 3.14 9.35
CA ALA A 146 -0.68 3.14 9.81
C ALA A 146 -0.79 3.40 11.31
N THR A 147 0.24 3.01 12.09
CA THR A 147 0.21 3.04 13.56
C THR A 147 1.57 3.40 14.13
N VAL A 148 1.62 4.42 14.97
CA VAL A 148 2.88 4.87 15.59
C VAL A 148 3.41 3.85 16.62
N SER A 149 2.52 3.24 17.40
CA SER A 149 2.90 2.29 18.45
C SER A 149 2.00 1.06 18.40
N VAL A 150 2.61 -0.11 18.49
CA VAL A 150 1.96 -1.41 18.39
C VAL A 150 2.39 -2.32 19.55
N ASN A 151 1.49 -3.22 19.95
CA ASN A 151 1.79 -4.27 20.91
C ASN A 151 2.31 -5.54 20.20
N PRO A 152 2.87 -6.53 20.93
CA PRO A 152 3.40 -7.75 20.34
C PRO A 152 2.39 -8.58 19.54
N ASP A 153 1.12 -8.66 19.97
CA ASP A 153 0.07 -9.39 19.26
C ASP A 153 -0.25 -8.75 17.91
N GLU A 154 -0.24 -7.41 17.84
CA GLU A 154 -0.41 -6.67 16.60
C GLU A 154 0.75 -6.93 15.64
N MET A 155 2.01 -6.96 16.14
CA MET A 155 3.17 -7.31 15.30
C MET A 155 3.10 -8.75 14.77
N VAL A 156 2.62 -9.71 15.56
CA VAL A 156 2.34 -11.07 15.09
C VAL A 156 1.25 -11.06 14.00
N GLY A 157 0.22 -10.24 14.17
CA GLY A 157 -0.80 -10.01 13.14
C GLY A 157 -0.18 -9.48 11.83
N PHE A 158 0.77 -8.55 11.91
CA PHE A 158 1.48 -8.03 10.75
C PHE A 158 2.31 -9.12 10.05
N ALA A 159 3.01 -9.97 10.81
CA ALA A 159 3.73 -11.12 10.26
C ALA A 159 2.80 -12.04 9.46
N ARG A 160 1.64 -12.40 10.03
CA ARG A 160 0.62 -13.22 9.36
C ARG A 160 0.08 -12.55 8.09
N MET A 161 -0.22 -11.24 8.14
CA MET A 161 -0.66 -10.49 6.96
C MET A 161 0.39 -10.48 5.85
N GLY A 162 1.65 -10.24 6.19
CA GLY A 162 2.76 -10.26 5.24
C GLY A 162 2.93 -11.63 4.58
N LEU A 163 2.84 -12.71 5.37
CA LEU A 163 2.91 -14.07 4.88
C LEU A 163 1.73 -14.38 3.93
N ALA A 164 0.51 -14.07 4.35
CA ALA A 164 -0.69 -14.29 3.54
C ALA A 164 -0.62 -13.50 2.22
N TYR A 165 -0.12 -12.25 2.24
CA TYR A 165 0.08 -11.45 1.04
C TYR A 165 1.11 -12.07 0.09
N ARG A 166 2.31 -12.45 0.59
CA ARG A 166 3.35 -13.09 -0.24
C ARG A 166 2.85 -14.39 -0.86
N GLN A 167 2.16 -15.21 -0.08
CA GLN A 167 1.55 -16.45 -0.55
C GLN A 167 0.43 -16.20 -1.57
N SER A 168 -0.35 -15.12 -1.44
CA SER A 168 -1.43 -14.78 -2.39
C SER A 168 -0.91 -14.42 -3.78
N LEU A 169 0.33 -13.90 -3.87
CA LEU A 169 0.98 -13.54 -5.12
C LEU A 169 1.80 -14.68 -5.72
N SER A 170 2.11 -15.72 -4.93
CA SER A 170 2.86 -16.88 -5.42
C SER A 170 1.97 -17.82 -6.22
N SER A 171 2.46 -18.29 -7.36
CA SER A 171 1.85 -19.39 -8.10
C SER A 171 2.07 -20.76 -7.43
N ASN A 172 3.05 -20.86 -6.52
CA ASN A 172 3.34 -22.07 -5.74
C ASN A 172 2.85 -21.88 -4.29
N SER A 173 1.75 -22.55 -3.92
CA SER A 173 1.15 -22.47 -2.58
C SER A 173 2.08 -22.94 -1.45
N ASN A 174 3.07 -23.76 -1.76
CA ASN A 174 3.99 -24.35 -0.78
C ASN A 174 5.36 -23.65 -0.77
N GLN A 175 5.53 -22.52 -1.44
CA GLN A 175 6.77 -21.76 -1.38
C GLN A 175 7.02 -21.27 0.04
N PRO A 176 8.14 -21.63 0.69
CA PRO A 176 8.48 -21.09 2.00
C PRO A 176 8.88 -19.61 1.86
N PHE A 177 8.41 -18.80 2.80
CA PHE A 177 8.79 -17.39 2.93
C PHE A 177 9.45 -17.15 4.28
N THR A 178 10.45 -16.30 4.30
CA THR A 178 11.22 -15.94 5.49
C THR A 178 10.69 -14.65 6.11
N LEU A 179 10.70 -14.58 7.45
CA LEU A 179 10.29 -13.41 8.23
C LEU A 179 11.43 -12.87 9.07
N GLY A 180 11.52 -11.55 9.18
CA GLY A 180 12.46 -10.87 10.07
C GLY A 180 11.78 -9.77 10.88
N LEU A 181 12.20 -9.59 12.13
CA LEU A 181 11.79 -8.46 12.97
C LEU A 181 12.82 -7.35 12.85
N LEU A 182 12.43 -6.21 12.26
CA LEU A 182 13.34 -5.06 12.09
C LEU A 182 13.75 -4.52 13.46
N ASN A 183 15.06 -4.43 13.69
CA ASN A 183 15.60 -4.05 14.99
C ASN A 183 16.95 -3.32 14.83
N ILE A 184 17.49 -2.82 15.92
CA ILE A 184 18.77 -2.10 16.04
C ILE A 184 19.99 -3.01 16.09
N GLY A 185 19.83 -4.31 16.04
CA GLY A 185 20.86 -5.34 16.07
C GLY A 185 20.24 -6.72 16.00
N SER A 186 21.02 -7.70 15.57
CA SER A 186 20.55 -9.07 15.29
C SER A 186 20.36 -9.94 16.53
N GLU A 187 20.93 -9.55 17.69
CA GLU A 187 20.85 -10.37 18.90
C GLU A 187 19.44 -10.35 19.51
N GLU A 188 18.97 -11.47 20.03
CA GLU A 188 17.64 -11.66 20.59
C GLU A 188 17.23 -10.61 21.64
N ARG A 189 18.21 -10.16 22.45
CA ARG A 189 17.99 -9.19 23.54
C ARG A 189 17.89 -7.73 23.10
N LYS A 190 18.07 -7.43 21.82
CA LYS A 190 18.02 -6.05 21.29
C LYS A 190 16.59 -5.53 21.18
N GLY A 191 16.49 -4.22 21.13
CA GLY A 191 15.22 -3.49 21.01
C GLY A 191 14.51 -3.26 22.35
N THR A 192 13.29 -2.77 22.25
CA THR A 192 12.40 -2.50 23.39
C THR A 192 11.85 -3.81 23.98
N ASP A 193 11.18 -3.73 25.12
CA ASP A 193 10.55 -4.91 25.72
C ASP A 193 9.44 -5.49 24.82
N SER A 194 8.74 -4.63 24.05
CA SER A 194 7.79 -5.07 23.03
C SER A 194 8.49 -5.89 21.94
N HIS A 195 9.68 -5.46 21.44
CA HIS A 195 10.46 -6.22 20.46
C HIS A 195 10.89 -7.58 21.00
N LYS A 196 11.39 -7.65 22.25
CA LYS A 196 11.80 -8.92 22.87
C LYS A 196 10.63 -9.89 23.04
N GLN A 197 9.46 -9.38 23.40
CA GLN A 197 8.26 -10.19 23.51
C GLN A 197 7.81 -10.67 22.11
N THR A 198 7.74 -9.77 21.13
CA THR A 198 7.43 -10.10 19.73
C THR A 198 8.38 -11.16 19.16
N PHE A 199 9.69 -11.02 19.41
CA PHE A 199 10.69 -11.99 18.98
C PHE A 199 10.35 -13.41 19.46
N ARG A 200 10.03 -13.58 20.76
CA ARG A 200 9.66 -14.89 21.32
C ARG A 200 8.38 -15.45 20.71
N MET A 201 7.38 -14.59 20.50
CA MET A 201 6.11 -14.98 19.89
C MET A 201 6.30 -15.41 18.43
N LEU A 202 7.04 -14.63 17.63
CA LEU A 202 7.33 -14.97 16.24
C LEU A 202 8.14 -16.27 16.13
N ARG A 203 9.12 -16.49 17.02
CA ARG A 203 9.91 -17.71 17.07
C ARG A 203 9.03 -18.93 17.37
N ASN A 204 8.11 -18.81 18.32
CA ASN A 204 7.21 -19.89 18.70
C ASN A 204 6.19 -20.22 17.60
N ILE A 205 5.69 -19.19 16.89
CA ILE A 205 4.63 -19.37 15.88
C ILE A 205 5.19 -19.81 14.53
N PHE A 206 6.28 -19.19 14.07
CA PHE A 206 6.80 -19.38 12.73
C PHE A 206 8.06 -20.28 12.67
N GLY A 207 8.61 -20.69 13.80
CA GLY A 207 9.73 -21.62 13.86
C GLY A 207 10.92 -21.22 13.01
N SER A 208 11.34 -22.10 12.09
CA SER A 208 12.47 -21.87 11.19
C SER A 208 12.24 -20.82 10.10
N ALA A 209 10.98 -20.46 9.82
CA ALA A 209 10.66 -19.38 8.88
C ALA A 209 11.01 -18.00 9.47
N PHE A 210 11.05 -17.88 10.80
CA PHE A 210 11.46 -16.64 11.46
C PHE A 210 12.99 -16.60 11.64
N LEU A 211 13.65 -15.72 10.90
CA LEU A 211 15.11 -15.54 10.91
C LEU A 211 15.64 -14.86 12.18
N GLY A 212 14.75 -14.23 12.97
CA GLY A 212 15.12 -13.46 14.15
C GLY A 212 15.06 -11.95 13.89
N ASN A 213 15.82 -11.19 14.72
CA ASN A 213 16.03 -9.77 14.47
C ASN A 213 16.88 -9.58 13.21
N ILE A 214 16.51 -8.59 12.42
CA ILE A 214 17.23 -8.14 11.22
C ILE A 214 17.57 -6.66 11.33
N GLU A 215 18.65 -6.25 10.72
CA GLU A 215 19.03 -4.85 10.59
C GLU A 215 18.52 -4.28 9.25
N SER A 216 18.50 -2.96 9.12
CA SER A 216 18.00 -2.26 7.93
C SER A 216 18.71 -2.68 6.64
N GLY A 217 20.00 -3.05 6.69
CA GLY A 217 20.76 -3.54 5.55
C GLY A 217 20.28 -4.92 5.05
N ASP A 218 19.77 -5.76 5.93
CA ASP A 218 19.30 -7.09 5.57
C ASP A 218 18.02 -7.04 4.71
N VAL A 219 17.21 -5.98 4.84
CA VAL A 219 15.96 -5.82 4.08
C VAL A 219 16.22 -5.86 2.58
N PHE A 220 17.29 -5.19 2.11
CA PHE A 220 17.60 -5.12 0.69
C PHE A 220 18.44 -6.28 0.17
N SER A 221 18.98 -7.12 1.07
CA SER A 221 19.86 -8.24 0.71
C SER A 221 19.16 -9.39 -0.02
N GLY A 222 17.83 -9.47 0.08
CA GLY A 222 17.04 -10.57 -0.46
C GLY A 222 17.03 -11.84 0.41
N LYS A 223 17.53 -11.76 1.66
CA LYS A 223 17.47 -12.85 2.64
C LYS A 223 16.14 -12.98 3.35
N VAL A 224 15.37 -11.89 3.41
CA VAL A 224 14.10 -11.82 4.10
C VAL A 224 12.99 -11.41 3.14
N ASP A 225 11.87 -12.13 3.18
CA ASP A 225 10.71 -11.86 2.33
C ASP A 225 9.70 -10.94 3.01
N ILE A 226 9.59 -11.03 4.34
CA ILE A 226 8.61 -10.29 5.15
C ILE A 226 9.32 -9.63 6.32
N VAL A 227 9.23 -8.32 6.37
CA VAL A 227 9.81 -7.48 7.44
C VAL A 227 8.69 -6.97 8.32
N VAL A 228 8.77 -7.31 9.60
CA VAL A 228 7.81 -6.89 10.63
C VAL A 228 8.41 -5.75 11.43
N THR A 229 7.65 -4.68 11.61
CA THR A 229 8.06 -3.51 12.39
C THR A 229 6.85 -2.72 12.90
N ASP A 230 7.04 -1.80 13.82
CA ASP A 230 6.03 -0.79 14.14
C ASP A 230 5.99 0.30 13.06
N GLY A 231 4.86 1.01 12.96
CA GLY A 231 4.68 1.96 11.88
C GLY A 231 5.55 3.22 11.99
N PHE A 232 6.05 3.58 13.18
CA PHE A 232 7.00 4.67 13.32
C PHE A 232 8.36 4.27 12.72
N THR A 233 8.92 3.15 13.17
CA THR A 233 10.20 2.61 12.69
C THR A 233 10.13 2.32 11.19
N GLY A 234 9.06 1.65 10.74
CA GLY A 234 8.87 1.31 9.34
C GLY A 234 8.72 2.54 8.43
N ASN A 235 8.02 3.57 8.88
CA ASN A 235 7.89 4.81 8.10
C ASN A 235 9.22 5.58 8.03
N VAL A 236 9.97 5.67 9.13
CA VAL A 236 11.30 6.29 9.13
C VAL A 236 12.25 5.53 8.20
N PHE A 237 12.27 4.19 8.30
CA PHE A 237 13.07 3.35 7.41
C PHE A 237 12.72 3.58 5.94
N LEU A 238 11.43 3.50 5.59
CA LEU A 238 10.96 3.69 4.21
C LEU A 238 11.34 5.07 3.67
N LYS A 239 11.08 6.13 4.45
CA LYS A 239 11.40 7.51 4.04
C LYS A 239 12.90 7.75 3.89
N THR A 240 13.73 7.10 4.71
CA THR A 240 15.18 7.15 4.58
C THR A 240 15.64 6.45 3.30
N ALA A 241 15.08 5.27 3.00
CA ALA A 241 15.40 4.53 1.78
C ALA A 241 15.00 5.32 0.51
N GLU A 242 13.77 5.86 0.49
CA GLU A 242 13.28 6.73 -0.59
C GLU A 242 14.19 7.96 -0.79
N GLY A 243 14.53 8.64 0.31
CA GLY A 243 15.38 9.83 0.28
C GLY A 243 16.80 9.53 -0.19
N LEU A 244 17.37 8.40 0.22
CA LEU A 244 18.69 7.96 -0.25
C LEU A 244 18.67 7.62 -1.73
N PHE A 245 17.62 6.94 -2.21
CA PHE A 245 17.47 6.64 -3.63
C PHE A 245 17.35 7.92 -4.47
N ASP A 246 16.53 8.89 -4.05
CA ASP A 246 16.40 10.18 -4.72
C ASP A 246 17.71 10.98 -4.74
N PHE A 247 18.47 10.93 -3.65
CA PHE A 247 19.79 11.53 -3.56
C PHE A 247 20.77 10.89 -4.57
N LEU A 248 20.85 9.56 -4.61
CA LEU A 248 21.71 8.85 -5.57
C LEU A 248 21.30 9.12 -7.01
N ARG A 249 20.01 9.16 -7.31
CA ARG A 249 19.48 9.48 -8.64
C ARG A 249 19.91 10.87 -9.10
N ARG A 250 19.90 11.86 -8.21
CA ARG A 250 20.34 13.22 -8.52
C ARG A 250 21.84 13.33 -8.76
N ILE A 251 22.66 12.63 -7.95
CA ILE A 251 24.13 12.66 -8.11
C ILE A 251 24.59 11.90 -9.34
N LEU A 252 24.04 10.71 -9.56
CA LEU A 252 24.49 9.83 -10.65
C LEU A 252 23.87 10.22 -12.00
N GLY A 253 22.69 10.84 -12.00
CA GLY A 253 22.01 11.27 -13.22
C GLY A 253 21.93 10.17 -14.28
N ASP A 254 22.46 10.44 -15.47
CA ASP A 254 22.48 9.49 -16.59
C ASP A 254 23.55 8.38 -16.44
N ARG A 255 24.44 8.49 -15.45
CA ARG A 255 25.43 7.43 -15.14
C ARG A 255 24.76 6.23 -14.46
N LEU A 256 23.55 6.39 -13.93
CA LEU A 256 22.77 5.28 -13.40
C LEU A 256 22.26 4.43 -14.57
N GLU A 257 22.76 3.21 -14.69
CA GLU A 257 22.28 2.30 -15.74
C GLU A 257 20.76 2.10 -15.67
N LYS A 258 20.13 1.98 -16.83
CA LYS A 258 18.67 1.85 -16.97
C LYS A 258 18.14 0.61 -16.19
N SER A 259 18.93 -0.46 -16.16
CA SER A 259 18.66 -1.68 -15.38
C SER A 259 18.58 -1.40 -13.87
N ILE A 260 19.52 -0.61 -13.36
CA ILE A 260 19.57 -0.21 -11.94
C ILE A 260 18.43 0.76 -11.64
N LYS A 261 18.16 1.75 -12.54
CA LYS A 261 17.00 2.66 -12.40
C LYS A 261 15.71 1.86 -12.25
N MET A 262 15.49 0.83 -13.07
CA MET A 262 14.29 -0.01 -12.99
C MET A 262 14.24 -0.85 -11.71
N GLN A 263 15.35 -1.38 -11.25
CA GLN A 263 15.40 -2.25 -10.07
C GLN A 263 15.10 -1.50 -8.77
N PHE A 264 15.51 -0.23 -8.68
CA PHE A 264 15.28 0.63 -7.53
C PHE A 264 14.08 1.59 -7.69
N ASP A 265 13.38 1.50 -8.80
CA ASP A 265 12.23 2.36 -9.05
C ASP A 265 11.03 1.88 -8.23
N TYR A 266 10.88 2.48 -7.04
CA TYR A 266 9.73 2.19 -6.17
C TYR A 266 8.39 2.61 -6.81
N THR A 267 8.41 3.36 -7.90
CA THR A 267 7.19 3.78 -8.63
C THR A 267 6.55 2.63 -9.41
N ILE A 268 7.27 1.54 -9.67
CA ILE A 268 6.71 0.32 -10.28
C ILE A 268 5.92 -0.56 -9.28
N TYR A 269 6.03 -0.30 -7.98
CA TYR A 269 5.27 -1.01 -6.97
C TYR A 269 3.92 -0.32 -6.70
N PRO A 270 2.87 -1.06 -6.34
CA PRO A 270 1.50 -0.55 -6.28
C PRO A 270 1.22 0.44 -5.13
N GLY A 271 2.20 1.17 -4.63
CA GLY A 271 2.04 2.00 -3.45
C GLY A 271 1.91 1.16 -2.17
N SER A 272 1.36 1.74 -1.11
CA SER A 272 1.12 1.02 0.16
C SER A 272 -0.32 0.51 0.21
N ILE A 273 -0.49 -0.76 0.52
CA ILE A 273 -1.79 -1.39 0.72
C ILE A 273 -2.21 -1.21 2.19
N ILE A 274 -3.44 -0.77 2.45
CA ILE A 274 -4.01 -0.86 3.79
C ILE A 274 -4.42 -2.31 4.03
N SER A 275 -3.48 -3.11 4.51
CA SER A 275 -3.66 -4.54 4.75
C SER A 275 -4.53 -4.79 5.98
N GLY A 276 -5.28 -5.89 5.98
CA GLY A 276 -6.20 -6.24 7.05
C GLY A 276 -7.64 -5.80 6.83
N LEU A 277 -7.93 -5.04 5.78
CA LEU A 277 -9.28 -4.71 5.34
C LEU A 277 -9.82 -5.77 4.38
N SER A 278 -11.13 -6.01 4.41
CA SER A 278 -11.81 -6.95 3.51
C SER A 278 -11.90 -6.47 2.06
N ARG A 279 -11.54 -5.22 1.78
CA ARG A 279 -11.53 -4.59 0.46
C ARG A 279 -10.20 -3.90 0.19
N LEU A 280 -9.84 -3.81 -1.07
CA LEU A 280 -8.55 -3.25 -1.51
C LEU A 280 -8.54 -1.72 -1.43
N VAL A 281 -7.71 -1.17 -0.55
CA VAL A 281 -7.42 0.26 -0.47
C VAL A 281 -5.93 0.48 -0.62
N ILE A 282 -5.55 1.33 -1.59
CA ILE A 282 -4.15 1.64 -1.90
C ILE A 282 -3.88 3.12 -1.62
N LYS A 283 -2.81 3.34 -0.88
CA LYS A 283 -2.23 4.65 -0.62
C LYS A 283 -1.05 4.89 -1.54
N CYS A 284 -1.18 5.79 -2.50
CA CYS A 284 -0.05 6.31 -3.26
C CYS A 284 0.65 7.43 -2.47
N HIS A 285 1.92 7.66 -2.75
CA HIS A 285 2.67 8.74 -2.09
C HIS A 285 2.08 10.11 -2.47
N GLY A 286 1.97 11.05 -1.51
CA GLY A 286 1.41 12.38 -1.76
C GLY A 286 2.18 13.21 -2.78
N LYS A 287 3.49 12.97 -2.91
CA LYS A 287 4.39 13.59 -3.90
C LYS A 287 4.61 12.74 -5.15
N SER A 288 3.75 11.73 -5.40
CA SER A 288 3.87 10.87 -6.57
C SER A 288 3.72 11.67 -7.86
N HIS A 289 4.74 11.70 -8.71
CA HIS A 289 4.62 12.20 -10.08
C HIS A 289 3.92 11.19 -10.99
N GLY A 290 3.58 11.53 -12.21
CA GLY A 290 2.79 10.72 -13.12
C GLY A 290 3.16 9.24 -13.17
N THR A 291 4.44 8.89 -13.28
CA THR A 291 4.93 7.49 -13.28
C THR A 291 4.60 6.72 -11.99
N ALA A 292 4.70 7.35 -10.83
CA ALA A 292 4.37 6.70 -9.56
C ALA A 292 2.85 6.51 -9.38
N LEU A 293 2.04 7.45 -9.85
CA LEU A 293 0.59 7.31 -9.90
C LEU A 293 0.18 6.22 -10.89
N PHE A 294 0.80 6.19 -12.09
CA PHE A 294 0.63 5.11 -13.06
C PHE A 294 0.91 3.74 -12.42
N GLY A 295 2.07 3.57 -11.76
CA GLY A 295 2.43 2.33 -11.06
C GLY A 295 1.44 1.97 -9.96
N GLY A 296 1.01 2.94 -9.16
CA GLY A 296 0.00 2.74 -8.11
C GLY A 296 -1.36 2.30 -8.65
N ILE A 297 -1.85 2.92 -9.71
CA ILE A 297 -3.14 2.57 -10.35
C ILE A 297 -3.03 1.21 -11.05
N SER A 298 -1.96 0.96 -11.81
CA SER A 298 -1.73 -0.32 -12.50
C SER A 298 -1.62 -1.47 -11.51
N GLY A 299 -0.82 -1.29 -10.45
CA GLY A 299 -0.69 -2.29 -9.39
C GLY A 299 -1.99 -2.54 -8.63
N ALA A 300 -2.85 -1.52 -8.47
CA ALA A 300 -4.19 -1.69 -7.90
C ALA A 300 -5.07 -2.60 -8.77
N ILE A 301 -4.98 -2.46 -10.10
CA ILE A 301 -5.69 -3.32 -11.04
C ILE A 301 -5.24 -4.77 -10.90
N ASP A 302 -3.92 -5.01 -10.84
CA ASP A 302 -3.36 -6.35 -10.73
C ASP A 302 -3.74 -7.02 -9.41
N LEU A 303 -3.70 -6.29 -8.31
CA LEU A 303 -4.11 -6.78 -6.99
C LEU A 303 -5.62 -7.06 -6.91
N ALA A 304 -6.44 -6.23 -7.57
CA ALA A 304 -7.87 -6.46 -7.67
C ALA A 304 -8.18 -7.69 -8.53
N ARG A 305 -7.50 -7.86 -9.68
CA ARG A 305 -7.59 -9.06 -10.54
C ARG A 305 -7.19 -10.33 -9.77
N ALA A 306 -6.14 -10.24 -8.98
CA ALA A 306 -5.67 -11.33 -8.14
C ALA A 306 -6.59 -11.62 -6.94
N ASN A 307 -7.60 -10.78 -6.69
CA ASN A 307 -8.51 -10.87 -5.54
C ASN A 307 -7.74 -10.98 -4.20
N VAL A 308 -6.73 -10.14 -4.04
CA VAL A 308 -5.72 -10.26 -2.97
C VAL A 308 -6.33 -10.25 -1.57
N CYS A 309 -7.34 -9.39 -1.32
CA CYS A 309 -7.98 -9.30 -0.01
C CYS A 309 -8.71 -10.60 0.39
N SER A 310 -9.42 -11.25 -0.56
CA SER A 310 -10.05 -12.55 -0.31
C SER A 310 -9.00 -13.62 -0.04
N ARG A 311 -7.95 -13.69 -0.84
CA ARG A 311 -6.86 -14.65 -0.64
C ARG A 311 -6.14 -14.48 0.70
N ILE A 312 -5.98 -13.23 1.16
CA ILE A 312 -5.44 -12.97 2.50
C ILE A 312 -6.43 -13.45 3.56
N ALA A 313 -7.74 -13.17 3.39
CA ALA A 313 -8.77 -13.60 4.34
C ALA A 313 -8.85 -15.13 4.47
N ASP A 314 -8.83 -15.84 3.35
CA ASP A 314 -8.85 -17.30 3.31
C ASP A 314 -7.66 -17.89 4.08
N ARG A 315 -6.47 -17.34 3.88
CA ARG A 315 -5.24 -17.79 4.56
C ARG A 315 -5.16 -17.38 6.02
N PHE A 316 -5.86 -16.32 6.43
CA PHE A 316 -5.97 -15.96 7.85
C PHE A 316 -6.92 -16.85 8.62
N GLY A 317 -7.94 -17.42 7.96
CA GLY A 317 -8.90 -18.38 8.52
C GLY A 317 -8.31 -19.79 8.66
N ASP A 318 -7.49 -20.22 7.71
CA ASP A 318 -6.70 -21.45 7.81
C ASP A 318 -5.56 -21.18 8.78
N ASN A 319 -5.55 -21.85 9.95
CA ASN A 319 -4.46 -21.74 10.94
C ASN A 319 -3.09 -21.82 10.25
N VAL A 320 -2.59 -20.66 9.78
CA VAL A 320 -1.29 -20.56 9.11
C VAL A 320 -0.24 -20.64 10.21
N VAL A 321 0.21 -21.85 10.47
CA VAL A 321 1.44 -22.18 11.19
C VAL A 321 2.39 -22.80 10.17
#